data_4be20b3852f91ca5b56cfa01402a1ed4
#
_entry.id   4be20b3852f91ca5b56cfa01402a1ed4
#
_cell.length_a   1.000
_cell.length_b   1.000
_cell.length_c   1.000
_cell.angle_alpha   90.00
_cell.angle_beta   90.00
_cell.angle_gamma   90.00
#
_symmetry.space_group_name_H-M   'P 1'
#
loop_
_entity.id
_entity.type
_entity.pdbx_description
1 polymer ?
#
loop_
_entity_poly.entity_id
_entity_poly.type
_entity_poly.pdbx_seq_one_letter_code
_entity_poly.pdbx_strand_id
1 'polypeptide(L)'
;LEETWTGIIDVGSKPVVAREAVASGVLRLSAASLDVVANGRSPKGDVREASSVAVIQAVKETPRMLPHCHPIPIEGCSVDWALEEGALRCTVSVRTHWTTGVEMEALCGVNAGLLCAWDMLKSIEKDDDGQYPSAVIDDVRVLRKSKGETSAI
;
A
#
# COMPACT_ATOMS: atom_id res chain seq x y z
N LEU A 1 -21.50 -31.70 -1.76
CA LEU A 1 -20.70 -31.05 -2.80
C LEU A 1 -20.76 -29.55 -2.58
N GLU A 2 -19.65 -28.97 -2.15
CA GLU A 2 -19.51 -27.52 -2.14
C GLU A 2 -19.55 -27.03 -3.60
N GLU A 3 -20.51 -26.17 -3.92
CA GLU A 3 -20.50 -25.48 -5.21
C GLU A 3 -19.27 -24.59 -5.28
N THR A 4 -18.35 -24.89 -6.17
CA THR A 4 -17.21 -24.01 -6.46
C THR A 4 -17.74 -22.82 -7.25
N TRP A 5 -17.65 -21.65 -6.65
CA TRP A 5 -18.08 -20.40 -7.27
C TRP A 5 -16.87 -19.55 -7.67
N THR A 6 -16.90 -19.01 -8.87
CA THR A 6 -15.87 -18.10 -9.38
C THR A 6 -16.54 -16.86 -9.96
N GLY A 7 -16.16 -15.70 -9.46
CA GLY A 7 -16.72 -14.45 -9.94
C GLY A 7 -16.49 -13.30 -8.98
N ILE A 8 -17.28 -12.26 -9.13
CA ILE A 8 -17.28 -11.09 -8.26
C ILE A 8 -18.58 -11.07 -7.48
N ILE A 9 -18.51 -10.88 -6.17
CA ILE A 9 -19.69 -10.82 -5.30
C ILE A 9 -20.55 -9.60 -5.70
N ASP A 10 -21.85 -9.83 -5.87
CA ASP A 10 -22.79 -8.74 -6.17
C ASP A 10 -23.00 -7.88 -4.92
N VAL A 11 -22.62 -6.61 -5.01
CA VAL A 11 -22.79 -5.60 -3.96
C VAL A 11 -23.80 -4.52 -4.35
N GLY A 12 -24.54 -4.73 -5.46
CA GLY A 12 -25.45 -3.74 -6.01
C GLY A 12 -26.61 -3.36 -5.10
N SER A 13 -27.00 -4.23 -4.16
CA SER A 13 -28.07 -3.97 -3.19
C SER A 13 -27.58 -3.33 -1.88
N LYS A 14 -26.26 -3.23 -1.67
CA LYS A 14 -25.71 -2.63 -0.47
C LYS A 14 -25.78 -1.10 -0.54
N PRO A 15 -26.04 -0.43 0.59
CA PRO A 15 -26.08 1.02 0.61
C PRO A 15 -24.69 1.62 0.41
N VAL A 16 -24.63 2.79 -0.22
CA VAL A 16 -23.43 3.60 -0.32
C VAL A 16 -23.20 4.29 1.02
N VAL A 17 -22.08 4.02 1.65
CA VAL A 17 -21.69 4.61 2.93
C VAL A 17 -20.23 5.09 2.87
N ALA A 18 -19.85 5.95 3.80
CA ALA A 18 -18.45 6.34 3.97
C ALA A 18 -17.61 5.12 4.36
N ARG A 19 -16.48 4.93 3.68
CA ARG A 19 -15.54 3.84 3.90
C ARG A 19 -14.13 4.42 4.06
N GLU A 20 -13.43 3.95 5.06
CA GLU A 20 -12.01 4.24 5.25
C GLU A 20 -11.28 2.97 5.63
N ALA A 21 -10.06 2.83 5.12
CA ALA A 21 -9.13 1.80 5.57
C ALA A 21 -7.74 2.41 5.70
N VAL A 22 -7.03 2.00 6.73
CA VAL A 22 -5.64 2.36 6.96
C VAL A 22 -4.83 1.09 7.04
N ALA A 23 -3.83 0.97 6.19
CA ALA A 23 -2.89 -0.16 6.19
C ALA A 23 -1.47 0.35 6.39
N SER A 24 -0.60 -0.50 6.88
CA SER A 24 0.79 -0.17 7.13
C SER A 24 1.68 -1.37 6.89
N GLY A 25 2.94 -1.12 6.59
CA GLY A 25 3.97 -2.13 6.47
C GLY A 25 5.35 -1.50 6.57
N VAL A 26 6.36 -2.33 6.68
CA VAL A 26 7.75 -1.87 6.76
C VAL A 26 8.61 -2.53 5.69
N LEU A 27 9.60 -1.79 5.24
CA LEU A 27 10.74 -2.30 4.51
C LEU A 27 11.95 -2.24 5.45
N ARG A 28 12.45 -3.41 5.86
CA ARG A 28 13.67 -3.49 6.66
C ARG A 28 14.85 -3.22 5.76
N LEU A 29 15.75 -2.36 6.20
CA LEU A 29 16.85 -1.84 5.40
C LEU A 29 18.14 -1.77 6.21
N SER A 30 19.27 -1.76 5.50
CA SER A 30 20.56 -1.44 6.10
C SER A 30 20.61 0.01 6.56
N ALA A 31 21.52 0.31 7.48
CA ALA A 31 21.77 1.67 7.96
C ALA A 31 22.12 2.63 6.82
N ALA A 32 22.88 2.15 5.82
CA ALA A 32 23.26 2.95 4.65
C ALA A 32 22.04 3.38 3.83
N SER A 33 21.11 2.47 3.59
CA SER A 33 19.86 2.79 2.86
C SER A 33 18.97 3.75 3.65
N LEU A 34 18.86 3.57 4.96
CA LEU A 34 18.07 4.47 5.82
C LEU A 34 18.64 5.89 5.82
N ASP A 35 19.97 6.02 5.83
CA ASP A 35 20.63 7.32 5.72
C ASP A 35 20.32 7.99 4.37
N VAL A 36 20.36 7.22 3.29
CA VAL A 36 20.00 7.72 1.95
C VAL A 36 18.55 8.20 1.90
N VAL A 37 17.62 7.46 2.47
CA VAL A 37 16.20 7.87 2.54
C VAL A 37 16.04 9.15 3.34
N ALA A 38 16.71 9.23 4.51
CA ALA A 38 16.64 10.40 5.38
C ALA A 38 17.17 11.67 4.70
N ASN A 39 18.22 11.53 3.88
CA ASN A 39 18.88 12.67 3.22
C ASN A 39 18.38 12.93 1.79
N GLY A 40 17.46 12.13 1.26
CA GLY A 40 16.90 12.30 -0.08
C GLY A 40 17.90 12.10 -1.22
N ARG A 41 18.95 11.29 -1.02
CA ARG A 41 20.08 11.14 -1.97
C ARG A 41 20.20 9.76 -2.60
N SER A 42 19.08 9.14 -2.97
CA SER A 42 19.11 7.91 -3.74
C SER A 42 19.65 8.17 -5.17
N PRO A 43 20.33 7.20 -5.80
CA PRO A 43 20.72 7.30 -7.22
C PRO A 43 19.55 7.54 -8.16
N LYS A 44 18.33 7.15 -7.78
CA LYS A 44 17.10 7.29 -8.56
C LYS A 44 16.22 8.47 -8.12
N GLY A 45 16.67 9.29 -7.17
CA GLY A 45 15.94 10.43 -6.66
C GLY A 45 15.39 10.25 -5.24
N ASP A 46 14.39 11.02 -4.88
CA ASP A 46 13.76 10.95 -3.56
C ASP A 46 12.91 9.67 -3.44
N VAL A 47 13.29 8.80 -2.52
CA VAL A 47 12.65 7.49 -2.34
C VAL A 47 11.19 7.63 -1.88
N ARG A 48 10.92 8.52 -0.94
CA ARG A 48 9.57 8.71 -0.38
C ARG A 48 8.63 9.32 -1.40
N GLU A 49 9.08 10.31 -2.14
CA GLU A 49 8.27 10.99 -3.14
C GLU A 49 7.90 10.05 -4.29
N ALA A 50 8.87 9.38 -4.89
CA ALA A 50 8.63 8.42 -5.96
C ALA A 50 7.77 7.23 -5.51
N SER A 51 8.06 6.71 -4.33
CA SER A 51 7.29 5.57 -3.78
C SER A 51 5.85 5.97 -3.43
N SER A 52 5.61 7.22 -3.04
CA SER A 52 4.24 7.72 -2.83
C SER A 52 3.43 7.74 -4.12
N VAL A 53 4.05 8.06 -5.25
CA VAL A 53 3.38 7.96 -6.57
C VAL A 53 3.00 6.53 -6.87
N ALA A 54 3.89 5.58 -6.60
CA ALA A 54 3.60 4.15 -6.76
C ALA A 54 2.44 3.69 -5.88
N VAL A 55 2.35 4.17 -4.63
CA VAL A 55 1.21 3.91 -3.74
C VAL A 55 -0.10 4.37 -4.38
N ILE A 56 -0.15 5.62 -4.81
CA ILE A 56 -1.36 6.20 -5.40
C ILE A 56 -1.81 5.44 -6.65
N GLN A 57 -0.86 5.08 -7.49
CA GLN A 57 -1.11 4.27 -8.68
C GLN A 57 -1.73 2.91 -8.33
N ALA A 58 -1.12 2.20 -7.38
CA ALA A 58 -1.58 0.88 -6.95
C ALA A 58 -2.96 0.92 -6.30
N VAL A 59 -3.25 1.93 -5.49
CA VAL A 59 -4.57 2.14 -4.90
C VAL A 59 -5.64 2.23 -5.98
N LYS A 60 -5.39 2.99 -7.05
CA LYS A 60 -6.34 3.15 -8.17
C LYS A 60 -6.43 1.92 -9.07
N GLU A 61 -5.37 1.13 -9.15
CA GLU A 61 -5.28 -0.04 -10.05
C GLU A 61 -5.53 -1.38 -9.33
N THR A 62 -6.00 -1.36 -8.10
CA THR A 62 -6.21 -2.57 -7.29
C THR A 62 -7.05 -3.64 -8.01
N PRO A 63 -8.16 -3.34 -8.69
CA PRO A 63 -8.94 -4.38 -9.37
C PRO A 63 -8.20 -5.04 -10.53
N ARG A 64 -7.16 -4.43 -11.06
CA ARG A 64 -6.30 -5.06 -12.08
C ARG A 64 -5.32 -6.07 -11.47
N MET A 65 -4.94 -5.88 -10.22
CA MET A 65 -4.06 -6.81 -9.50
C MET A 65 -4.84 -7.91 -8.81
N LEU A 66 -6.03 -7.61 -8.31
CA LEU A 66 -6.89 -8.53 -7.56
C LEU A 66 -8.21 -8.69 -8.33
N PRO A 67 -8.36 -9.77 -9.12
CA PRO A 67 -9.45 -9.87 -10.10
C PRO A 67 -10.86 -9.91 -9.50
N HIS A 68 -11.00 -10.30 -8.24
CA HIS A 68 -12.31 -10.35 -7.56
C HIS A 68 -12.65 -9.06 -6.81
N CYS A 69 -11.78 -8.05 -6.83
CA CYS A 69 -12.06 -6.74 -6.27
C CYS A 69 -12.89 -5.90 -7.22
N HIS A 70 -13.88 -5.21 -6.68
CA HIS A 70 -14.68 -4.25 -7.45
C HIS A 70 -13.83 -3.02 -7.78
N PRO A 71 -14.01 -2.41 -8.97
CA PRO A 71 -13.46 -1.09 -9.24
C PRO A 71 -14.20 -0.05 -8.38
N ILE A 72 -13.46 0.59 -7.51
CA ILE A 72 -14.01 1.55 -6.55
C ILE A 72 -13.48 2.94 -6.89
N PRO A 73 -14.34 3.96 -7.03
CA PRO A 73 -13.89 5.34 -7.19
C PRO A 73 -13.25 5.81 -5.89
N ILE A 74 -11.96 6.16 -5.95
CA ILE A 74 -11.21 6.62 -4.80
C ILE A 74 -11.40 8.13 -4.65
N GLU A 75 -11.85 8.56 -3.47
CA GLU A 75 -12.07 9.98 -3.18
C GLU A 75 -10.91 10.61 -2.43
N GLY A 76 -10.20 9.83 -1.63
CA GLY A 76 -9.02 10.31 -0.92
C GLY A 76 -8.01 9.21 -0.70
N CYS A 77 -6.73 9.58 -0.79
CA CYS A 77 -5.62 8.70 -0.49
C CYS A 77 -4.51 9.54 0.14
N SER A 78 -4.01 9.11 1.28
CA SER A 78 -2.85 9.74 1.90
C SER A 78 -1.78 8.70 2.19
N VAL A 79 -0.53 9.12 2.04
CA VAL A 79 0.65 8.27 2.23
C VAL A 79 1.54 8.93 3.27
N ASP A 80 1.94 8.18 4.27
CA ASP A 80 2.86 8.64 5.29
C ASP A 80 4.06 7.71 5.38
N TRP A 81 5.25 8.30 5.52
CA TRP A 81 6.51 7.59 5.66
C TRP A 81 7.17 7.93 6.98
N ALA A 82 7.60 6.92 7.69
CA ALA A 82 8.32 7.08 8.95
C ALA A 82 9.59 6.23 8.97
N LEU A 83 10.70 6.85 9.39
CA LEU A 83 11.93 6.12 9.67
C LEU A 83 11.84 5.53 11.07
N GLU A 84 12.06 4.23 11.16
CA GLU A 84 12.13 3.48 12.40
C GLU A 84 13.51 2.86 12.55
N GLU A 85 13.80 2.25 13.69
CA GLU A 85 15.02 1.50 13.87
C GLU A 85 15.08 0.33 12.90
N GLY A 86 16.01 0.39 11.96
CA GLY A 86 16.23 -0.65 10.94
C GLY A 86 15.16 -0.76 9.87
N ALA A 87 14.24 0.20 9.75
CA ALA A 87 13.13 0.08 8.80
C ALA A 87 12.58 1.42 8.32
N LEU A 88 11.96 1.37 7.16
CA LEU A 88 11.12 2.45 6.63
C LEU A 88 9.66 1.97 6.66
N ARG A 89 8.81 2.71 7.37
CA ARG A 89 7.37 2.42 7.46
C ARG A 89 6.59 3.22 6.45
N CYS A 90 5.69 2.54 5.76
CA CYS A 90 4.68 3.14 4.89
C CYS A 90 3.30 2.94 5.51
N THR A 91 2.54 4.01 5.64
CA THR A 91 1.15 3.97 6.09
C THR A 91 0.27 4.63 5.04
N VAL A 92 -0.76 3.92 4.61
CA VAL A 92 -1.67 4.36 3.54
C VAL A 92 -3.08 4.41 4.09
N SER A 93 -3.74 5.55 3.91
CA SER A 93 -5.15 5.75 4.24
C SER A 93 -5.93 5.98 2.95
N VAL A 94 -7.02 5.23 2.76
CA VAL A 94 -7.89 5.34 1.58
C VAL A 94 -9.31 5.62 2.04
N ARG A 95 -9.97 6.56 1.38
CA ARG A 95 -11.35 6.95 1.68
C ARG A 95 -12.20 6.99 0.42
N THR A 96 -13.43 6.58 0.59
CA THR A 96 -14.46 6.68 -0.46
C THR A 96 -15.86 6.63 0.17
N HIS A 97 -16.88 6.88 -0.65
CA HIS A 97 -18.26 6.51 -0.37
C HIS A 97 -18.64 5.45 -1.40
N TRP A 98 -18.86 4.23 -0.97
CA TRP A 98 -19.19 3.13 -1.88
C TRP A 98 -19.87 1.98 -1.15
N THR A 99 -20.18 0.93 -1.90
CA THR A 99 -20.93 -0.24 -1.41
C THR A 99 -20.05 -1.33 -0.80
N THR A 100 -18.73 -1.20 -0.88
CA THR A 100 -17.78 -2.15 -0.29
C THR A 100 -16.55 -1.41 0.28
N GLY A 101 -15.77 -2.07 1.11
CA GLY A 101 -14.61 -1.49 1.78
C GLY A 101 -13.40 -1.31 0.85
N VAL A 102 -12.39 -0.62 1.36
CA VAL A 102 -11.17 -0.23 0.62
C VAL A 102 -9.88 -0.77 1.26
N GLU A 103 -9.98 -1.88 2.01
CA GLU A 103 -8.82 -2.50 2.65
C GLU A 103 -7.80 -2.98 1.64
N MET A 104 -8.25 -3.61 0.55
CA MET A 104 -7.35 -4.13 -0.48
C MET A 104 -6.64 -3.00 -1.21
N GLU A 105 -7.32 -1.89 -1.47
CA GLU A 105 -6.72 -0.68 -2.03
C GLU A 105 -5.59 -0.16 -1.13
N ALA A 106 -5.84 -0.07 0.17
CA ALA A 106 -4.82 0.38 1.12
C ALA A 106 -3.62 -0.58 1.18
N LEU A 107 -3.88 -1.90 1.21
CA LEU A 107 -2.83 -2.93 1.22
C LEU A 107 -2.03 -2.96 -0.07
N CYS A 108 -2.68 -2.84 -1.23
CA CYS A 108 -1.99 -2.74 -2.52
C CYS A 108 -1.09 -1.52 -2.55
N GLY A 109 -1.55 -0.39 -2.02
CA GLY A 109 -0.76 0.82 -1.90
C GLY A 109 0.49 0.61 -1.06
N VAL A 110 0.35 0.04 0.13
CA VAL A 110 1.49 -0.27 1.02
C VAL A 110 2.52 -1.15 0.31
N ASN A 111 2.08 -2.25 -0.28
CA ASN A 111 2.99 -3.18 -0.94
C ASN A 111 3.72 -2.55 -2.13
N ALA A 112 3.02 -1.80 -2.97
CA ALA A 112 3.63 -1.11 -4.11
C ALA A 112 4.63 -0.04 -3.66
N GLY A 113 4.30 0.73 -2.62
CA GLY A 113 5.20 1.73 -2.07
C GLY A 113 6.49 1.12 -1.52
N LEU A 114 6.38 0.04 -0.76
CA LEU A 114 7.54 -0.66 -0.20
C LEU A 114 8.39 -1.31 -1.30
N LEU A 115 7.76 -1.89 -2.33
CA LEU A 115 8.49 -2.45 -3.47
C LEU A 115 9.20 -1.37 -4.27
N CYS A 116 8.57 -0.23 -4.50
CA CYS A 116 9.19 0.91 -5.19
C CYS A 116 10.41 1.41 -4.41
N ALA A 117 10.28 1.55 -3.09
CA ALA A 117 11.40 1.92 -2.22
C ALA A 117 12.55 0.91 -2.32
N TRP A 118 12.24 -0.37 -2.28
CA TRP A 118 13.24 -1.44 -2.45
C TRP A 118 13.95 -1.31 -3.80
N ASP A 119 13.19 -1.18 -4.88
CA ASP A 119 13.77 -1.03 -6.23
C ASP A 119 14.71 0.18 -6.31
N MET A 120 14.33 1.29 -5.71
CA MET A 120 15.16 2.50 -5.71
C MET A 120 16.44 2.36 -4.88
N LEU A 121 16.44 1.48 -3.88
CA LEU A 121 17.56 1.27 -2.96
C LEU A 121 18.35 -0.01 -3.25
N LYS A 122 17.94 -0.79 -4.25
CA LYS A 122 18.50 -2.13 -4.45
C LYS A 122 20.01 -2.15 -4.69
N SER A 123 20.57 -1.12 -5.33
CA SER A 123 22.02 -1.03 -5.55
C SER A 123 22.79 -0.82 -4.25
N ILE A 124 22.17 -0.25 -3.24
CA ILE A 124 22.76 -0.02 -1.92
C ILE A 124 22.59 -1.27 -1.04
N GLU A 125 21.47 -1.96 -1.18
CA GLU A 125 21.13 -3.14 -0.37
C GLU A 125 21.82 -4.42 -0.83
N LYS A 126 22.13 -4.55 -2.12
CA LYS A 126 22.81 -5.74 -2.63
C LYS A 126 24.21 -5.90 -2.02
N ASP A 127 24.52 -7.13 -1.62
CA ASP A 127 25.89 -7.51 -1.28
C ASP A 127 26.73 -7.81 -2.53
N ASP A 128 28.00 -8.22 -2.34
CA ASP A 128 28.91 -8.51 -3.44
C ASP A 128 28.46 -9.69 -4.32
N ASP A 129 27.60 -10.57 -3.79
CA ASP A 129 27.03 -11.70 -4.51
C ASP A 129 25.67 -11.36 -5.16
N GLY A 130 25.21 -10.11 -5.06
CA GLY A 130 23.95 -9.65 -5.59
C GLY A 130 22.73 -10.07 -4.77
N GLN A 131 22.94 -10.46 -3.52
CA GLN A 131 21.87 -10.89 -2.61
C GLN A 131 21.42 -9.74 -1.70
N TYR A 132 20.33 -9.95 -0.99
CA TYR A 132 19.71 -8.95 -0.11
C TYR A 132 19.71 -9.44 1.35
N PRO A 133 20.81 -9.30 2.09
CA PRO A 133 20.89 -9.83 3.45
C PRO A 133 20.02 -9.09 4.47
N SER A 134 19.66 -7.84 4.20
CA SER A 134 18.91 -7.01 5.14
C SER A 134 17.49 -6.67 4.68
N ALA A 135 17.26 -6.51 3.37
CA ALA A 135 15.99 -6.02 2.84
C ALA A 135 14.88 -7.08 2.98
N VAL A 136 13.81 -6.71 3.66
CA VAL A 136 12.62 -7.55 3.86
C VAL A 136 11.40 -6.65 3.96
N ILE A 137 10.34 -6.99 3.23
CA ILE A 137 9.02 -6.39 3.45
C ILE A 137 8.33 -7.21 4.55
N ASP A 138 7.86 -6.54 5.59
CA ASP A 138 7.37 -7.17 6.79
C ASP A 138 6.24 -6.35 7.42
N ASP A 139 5.51 -6.96 8.36
CA ASP A 139 4.49 -6.30 9.17
C ASP A 139 3.41 -5.58 8.32
N VAL A 140 3.03 -6.16 7.19
CA VAL A 140 1.96 -5.62 6.34
C VAL A 140 0.63 -6.04 6.92
N ARG A 141 -0.19 -5.05 7.31
CA ARG A 141 -1.48 -5.29 7.94
C ARG A 141 -2.46 -4.14 7.76
N VAL A 142 -3.74 -4.43 7.92
CA VAL A 142 -4.77 -3.41 8.10
C VAL A 142 -4.73 -2.95 9.55
N LEU A 143 -4.48 -1.66 9.79
CA LEU A 143 -4.48 -1.09 11.13
C LEU A 143 -5.89 -0.85 11.63
N ARG A 144 -6.76 -0.37 10.75
CA ARG A 144 -8.17 -0.16 11.04
C ARG A 144 -8.96 0.01 9.76
N LYS A 145 -10.24 -0.30 9.84
CA LYS A 145 -11.21 0.10 8.83
C LYS A 145 -12.44 0.66 9.51
N SER A 146 -13.11 1.57 8.87
CA SER A 146 -14.36 2.15 9.36
C SER A 146 -15.42 2.20 8.28
N LYS A 147 -16.66 2.13 8.73
CA LYS A 147 -17.85 2.23 7.91
C LYS A 147 -18.74 3.29 8.55
N GLY A 148 -18.96 4.39 7.84
CA GLY A 148 -19.83 5.47 8.30
C GLY A 148 -21.31 5.13 8.17
N GLU A 149 -22.17 6.04 8.63
CA GLU A 149 -23.60 5.96 8.42
C GLU A 149 -23.93 6.13 6.94
N THR A 150 -25.07 5.56 6.53
CA THR A 150 -25.60 5.77 5.19
C THR A 150 -25.76 7.27 4.95
N SER A 151 -25.13 7.79 3.89
CA SER A 151 -25.31 9.18 3.50
C SER A 151 -26.79 9.39 3.18
N ALA A 152 -27.46 10.22 3.98
CA ALA A 152 -28.75 10.75 3.59
C ALA A 152 -28.49 11.70 2.41
N ILE A 153 -29.07 11.36 1.27
CA ILE A 153 -29.06 12.24 0.11
C ILE A 153 -30.12 13.30 0.33
#